data_18a40a1241e91dae318110c491b2f7ce
#
_entry.id   18a40a1241e91dae318110c491b2f7ce
#
_cell.length_a   1.000
_cell.length_b   1.000
_cell.length_c   1.000
_cell.angle_alpha   90.00
_cell.angle_beta   90.00
_cell.angle_gamma   90.00
#
_symmetry.space_group_name_H-M   'P 1'
#
loop_
_entity.id
_entity.type
_entity.pdbx_description
1 polymer ?
#
loop_
_entity_poly.entity_id
_entity_poly.type
_entity_poly.pdbx_seq_one_letter_code
_entity_poly.pdbx_strand_id
1 'polypeptide(L)'
;DLYERDPQLLDPSWRAYFATETAPPQLRAKRPAIPEGAIEGSAPEQAAPASSMQAPAVPASVTPPTLDIEEAEHAHPTPPAAPVVSVTRSDLPPAPPAAVAEATSPYTRLAHGRAAFTRSHGAPAQDELHILKSAARATAKHMEASLSIPTATSQRQIPAKLLIENRALINAHLARTVGGKVSFTHLIGYALVEALCEMPDLNVRYTLEGGKPAIEQLAHIGFGLAIDVADAQGNHSLKVPVIHDADTLTFSEFVDAYQDLVARARNATLTTADFQGASVTLTNPGTLGTTTSVPRLMVGQGLIIGVGATDYPAEFRGVSPKRLASLGIGKTMYFSSTYDHRIIQGAASGRLLGLVDAKLSGRDGFYERVFTSM
;
A
#
# COMPACT_ATOMS: atom_id res chain seq x y z
N ASP A 1 -23.68 4.79 19.09
CA ASP A 1 -22.92 4.47 17.89
C ASP A 1 -23.02 5.59 16.84
N LEU A 2 -22.12 5.60 15.83
CA LEU A 2 -22.08 6.66 14.81
C LEU A 2 -23.40 6.73 14.02
N TYR A 3 -23.97 5.57 13.70
CA TYR A 3 -25.28 5.50 13.01
C TYR A 3 -26.43 6.02 13.87
N GLU A 4 -26.42 5.74 15.16
CA GLU A 4 -27.45 6.21 16.10
C GLU A 4 -27.30 7.71 16.42
N ARG A 5 -26.08 8.26 16.33
CA ARG A 5 -25.79 9.68 16.61
C ARG A 5 -26.06 10.58 15.43
N ASP A 6 -25.64 10.18 14.25
CA ASP A 6 -25.87 10.93 13.00
C ASP A 6 -25.72 10.02 11.78
N PRO A 7 -26.84 9.44 11.28
CA PRO A 7 -26.82 8.59 10.07
C PRO A 7 -26.33 9.29 8.82
N GLN A 8 -26.35 10.62 8.78
CA GLN A 8 -25.93 11.39 7.60
C GLN A 8 -24.42 11.43 7.42
N LEU A 9 -23.65 11.09 8.47
CA LEU A 9 -22.18 11.00 8.40
C LEU A 9 -21.69 9.72 7.74
N LEU A 10 -22.57 8.73 7.49
CA LEU A 10 -22.21 7.49 6.85
C LEU A 10 -22.45 7.55 5.33
N ASP A 11 -21.65 6.79 4.59
CA ASP A 11 -21.87 6.56 3.17
C ASP A 11 -23.29 5.99 2.92
N PRO A 12 -23.95 6.31 1.78
CA PRO A 12 -25.29 5.83 1.47
C PRO A 12 -25.46 4.31 1.56
N SER A 13 -24.45 3.51 1.18
CA SER A 13 -24.49 2.06 1.24
C SER A 13 -24.59 1.54 2.68
N TRP A 14 -23.82 2.11 3.59
CA TRP A 14 -23.86 1.79 5.01
C TRP A 14 -25.15 2.24 5.69
N ARG A 15 -25.72 3.37 5.28
CA ARG A 15 -27.03 3.80 5.78
C ARG A 15 -28.11 2.81 5.41
N ALA A 16 -28.11 2.33 4.15
CA ALA A 16 -29.08 1.35 3.68
C ALA A 16 -28.93 0.01 4.43
N TYR A 17 -27.71 -0.42 4.70
CA TYR A 17 -27.44 -1.65 5.45
C TYR A 17 -27.97 -1.57 6.88
N PHE A 18 -27.60 -0.56 7.65
CA PHE A 18 -28.04 -0.41 9.04
C PHE A 18 -29.55 -0.11 9.17
N ALA A 19 -30.16 0.54 8.19
CA ALA A 19 -31.61 0.72 8.14
C ALA A 19 -32.35 -0.62 8.00
N THR A 20 -31.77 -1.61 7.32
CA THR A 20 -32.34 -2.97 7.20
C THR A 20 -32.08 -3.82 8.43
N GLU A 21 -30.98 -3.63 9.16
CA GLU A 21 -30.64 -4.40 10.35
C GLU A 21 -31.46 -3.95 11.58
N THR A 22 -31.79 -2.66 11.68
CA THR A 22 -32.60 -2.10 12.77
C THR A 22 -34.10 -2.26 12.58
N ALA A 23 -34.58 -2.79 11.43
CA ALA A 23 -35.98 -3.06 11.20
C ALA A 23 -36.46 -4.22 12.08
N PRO A 24 -37.64 -4.08 12.76
CA PRO A 24 -38.18 -5.17 13.57
C PRO A 24 -38.41 -6.42 12.72
N PRO A 25 -38.36 -7.63 13.29
CA PRO A 25 -38.40 -8.92 12.56
C PRO A 25 -39.54 -9.13 11.62
N GLN A 26 -40.62 -8.37 11.77
CA GLN A 26 -41.86 -8.44 10.95
C GLN A 26 -41.73 -7.76 9.58
N LEU A 27 -40.69 -6.94 9.35
CA LEU A 27 -40.42 -6.23 8.10
C LEU A 27 -39.26 -6.80 7.30
N ARG A 28 -38.68 -7.91 7.73
CA ARG A 28 -37.71 -8.65 6.90
C ARG A 28 -38.47 -9.28 5.73
N ALA A 29 -38.68 -8.48 4.70
CA ALA A 29 -39.31 -8.90 3.48
C ALA A 29 -38.57 -10.08 2.87
N LYS A 30 -39.32 -11.11 2.51
CA LYS A 30 -38.94 -12.30 1.77
C LYS A 30 -37.86 -12.00 0.75
N ARG A 31 -36.70 -12.69 0.88
CA ARG A 31 -35.79 -12.86 -0.24
C ARG A 31 -36.56 -13.28 -1.47
N PRO A 32 -36.37 -12.64 -2.63
CA PRO A 32 -36.89 -13.20 -3.86
C PRO A 32 -36.26 -14.56 -4.07
N ALA A 33 -37.09 -15.60 -4.15
CA ALA A 33 -36.67 -16.94 -4.48
C ALA A 33 -36.08 -16.91 -5.89
N ILE A 34 -34.86 -17.45 -6.04
CA ILE A 34 -34.30 -17.79 -7.34
C ILE A 34 -35.22 -18.89 -7.92
N PRO A 35 -35.78 -18.74 -9.12
CA PRO A 35 -36.58 -19.79 -9.72
C PRO A 35 -35.66 -21.00 -10.02
N GLU A 36 -35.87 -22.10 -9.30
CA GLU A 36 -35.48 -23.42 -9.72
C GLU A 36 -36.33 -23.81 -10.93
N GLY A 37 -35.68 -24.08 -12.05
CA GLY A 37 -36.34 -24.76 -13.16
C GLY A 37 -35.91 -24.26 -14.53
N ALA A 38 -34.90 -24.91 -15.09
CA ALA A 38 -34.83 -25.30 -16.48
C ALA A 38 -33.44 -25.93 -16.77
N ILE A 39 -33.26 -27.17 -16.34
CA ILE A 39 -32.30 -28.09 -16.97
C ILE A 39 -33.15 -29.13 -17.68
N GLU A 40 -33.40 -28.94 -18.95
CA GLU A 40 -33.73 -30.05 -19.85
C GLU A 40 -33.01 -29.84 -21.17
N GLY A 41 -32.28 -30.87 -21.52
CA GLY A 41 -31.31 -31.03 -22.53
C GLY A 41 -31.76 -30.91 -23.96
N SER A 42 -30.81 -30.65 -24.82
CA SER A 42 -30.76 -31.17 -26.17
C SER A 42 -29.29 -31.29 -26.59
N ALA A 43 -28.89 -32.46 -26.98
CA ALA A 43 -27.59 -32.82 -27.50
C ALA A 43 -27.42 -32.37 -28.99
N PRO A 44 -26.25 -32.57 -29.60
CA PRO A 44 -25.68 -31.65 -30.60
C PRO A 44 -26.13 -31.93 -32.01
N GLU A 45 -26.36 -30.91 -32.81
CA GLU A 45 -26.54 -31.00 -34.26
C GLU A 45 -25.26 -30.59 -34.99
N GLN A 46 -24.99 -31.38 -36.04
CA GLN A 46 -23.75 -31.54 -36.78
C GLN A 46 -23.31 -30.27 -37.55
N ALA A 47 -22.00 -30.22 -37.73
CA ALA A 47 -21.25 -29.30 -38.57
C ALA A 47 -21.68 -29.31 -40.04
N ALA A 48 -21.71 -28.16 -40.65
CA ALA A 48 -21.63 -27.94 -42.11
C ALA A 48 -20.50 -26.94 -42.44
N PRO A 49 -19.88 -27.02 -43.64
CA PRO A 49 -18.48 -26.68 -43.82
C PRO A 49 -18.24 -25.20 -44.13
N ALA A 50 -17.02 -24.78 -43.82
CA ALA A 50 -16.43 -23.47 -44.08
C ALA A 50 -16.50 -23.05 -45.53
N SER A 51 -17.04 -21.87 -45.79
CA SER A 51 -16.85 -21.12 -47.04
C SER A 51 -15.70 -20.15 -46.86
N SER A 52 -14.70 -20.31 -47.71
CA SER A 52 -13.50 -19.48 -47.83
C SER A 52 -13.87 -18.06 -48.25
N MET A 53 -13.62 -17.06 -47.41
CA MET A 53 -13.52 -15.67 -47.88
C MET A 53 -12.06 -15.20 -47.78
N GLN A 54 -11.53 -14.91 -48.96
CA GLN A 54 -10.21 -14.34 -49.19
C GLN A 54 -10.05 -13.00 -48.45
N ALA A 55 -8.93 -12.86 -47.76
CA ALA A 55 -8.47 -11.59 -47.21
C ALA A 55 -8.06 -10.63 -48.33
N PRO A 56 -8.40 -9.34 -48.26
CA PRO A 56 -7.88 -8.36 -49.22
C PRO A 56 -6.42 -8.04 -48.88
N ALA A 57 -5.63 -7.92 -49.96
CA ALA A 57 -4.20 -7.62 -49.95
C ALA A 57 -3.89 -6.28 -49.30
N VAL A 58 -2.86 -6.27 -48.44
CA VAL A 58 -2.24 -5.08 -47.84
C VAL A 58 -1.39 -4.38 -48.93
N PRO A 59 -1.57 -3.09 -49.21
CA PRO A 59 -0.65 -2.35 -50.06
C PRO A 59 0.63 -2.02 -49.28
N ALA A 60 1.75 -2.16 -49.96
CA ALA A 60 3.11 -1.96 -49.49
C ALA A 60 3.42 -0.52 -49.11
N SER A 61 4.24 -0.41 -48.08
CA SER A 61 5.19 0.64 -47.69
C SER A 61 4.79 2.11 -47.94
N VAL A 62 4.45 2.77 -46.86
CA VAL A 62 4.64 4.22 -46.73
C VAL A 62 5.77 4.45 -45.73
N THR A 63 6.88 4.99 -46.26
CA THR A 63 8.02 5.48 -45.46
C THR A 63 7.55 6.65 -44.60
N PRO A 64 7.88 6.70 -43.29
CA PRO A 64 7.54 7.87 -42.52
C PRO A 64 8.37 9.08 -42.95
N PRO A 65 7.79 10.29 -42.98
CA PRO A 65 8.54 11.49 -43.29
C PRO A 65 9.54 11.80 -42.19
N THR A 66 10.78 12.06 -42.58
CA THR A 66 11.83 12.65 -41.76
C THR A 66 11.36 14.03 -41.30
N LEU A 67 11.15 14.23 -40.05
CA LEU A 67 10.94 15.56 -39.46
C LEU A 67 12.33 16.21 -39.29
N ASP A 68 12.66 17.14 -40.13
CA ASP A 68 13.72 18.11 -39.91
C ASP A 68 13.32 18.98 -38.72
N ILE A 69 14.05 18.83 -37.62
CA ILE A 69 13.91 19.71 -36.45
C ILE A 69 14.70 20.98 -36.78
N GLU A 70 14.02 21.98 -37.34
CA GLU A 70 14.51 23.34 -37.35
C GLU A 70 14.48 23.86 -35.93
N GLU A 71 15.63 24.18 -35.38
CA GLU A 71 15.83 24.87 -34.11
C GLU A 71 15.18 26.25 -34.17
N ALA A 72 13.93 26.35 -33.73
CA ALA A 72 13.28 27.62 -33.47
C ALA A 72 13.68 28.06 -32.04
N GLU A 73 14.67 28.92 -31.97
CA GLU A 73 15.03 29.69 -30.77
C GLU A 73 13.82 30.54 -30.32
N HIS A 74 13.00 30.00 -29.43
CA HIS A 74 11.97 30.80 -28.77
C HIS A 74 12.62 31.53 -27.59
N ALA A 75 13.04 32.77 -27.84
CA ALA A 75 13.35 33.74 -26.83
C ALA A 75 12.12 33.96 -25.92
N HIS A 76 12.17 33.45 -24.71
CA HIS A 76 11.20 33.80 -23.66
C HIS A 76 11.39 35.27 -23.31
N PRO A 77 10.34 36.09 -23.32
CA PRO A 77 10.44 37.47 -22.83
C PRO A 77 10.73 37.45 -21.34
N THR A 78 11.86 38.02 -20.95
CA THR A 78 12.23 38.27 -19.55
C THR A 78 11.17 39.16 -18.91
N PRO A 79 10.56 38.80 -17.79
CA PRO A 79 9.64 39.70 -17.11
C PRO A 79 10.39 40.95 -16.63
N PRO A 80 9.76 42.14 -16.67
CA PRO A 80 10.40 43.39 -16.23
C PRO A 80 10.80 43.27 -14.76
N ALA A 81 12.03 43.62 -14.46
CA ALA A 81 12.55 43.65 -13.10
C ALA A 81 11.69 44.61 -12.24
N ALA A 82 11.18 44.10 -11.13
CA ALA A 82 10.52 44.91 -10.13
C ALA A 82 11.49 45.96 -9.60
N PRO A 83 11.05 47.20 -9.33
CA PRO A 83 11.92 48.23 -8.82
C PRO A 83 12.49 47.84 -7.45
N VAL A 84 13.79 47.74 -7.35
CA VAL A 84 14.49 47.55 -6.10
C VAL A 84 14.39 48.85 -5.32
N VAL A 85 13.52 48.88 -4.30
CA VAL A 85 13.47 49.96 -3.35
C VAL A 85 14.63 49.82 -2.37
N SER A 86 15.67 50.58 -2.55
CA SER A 86 16.78 50.64 -1.61
C SER A 86 16.36 51.47 -0.39
N VAL A 87 15.99 50.79 0.68
CA VAL A 87 15.75 51.46 1.98
C VAL A 87 17.09 51.72 2.64
N THR A 88 17.51 52.93 2.72
CA THR A 88 18.72 53.36 3.45
C THR A 88 18.44 53.33 4.96
N ARG A 89 19.47 52.97 5.72
CA ARG A 89 19.39 52.75 7.20
C ARG A 89 18.96 54.00 7.98
N SER A 90 18.80 55.16 7.32
CA SER A 90 18.39 56.41 7.89
C SER A 90 16.89 56.62 8.01
N ASP A 91 16.07 55.76 7.39
CA ASP A 91 14.61 55.94 7.33
C ASP A 91 13.84 55.13 8.39
N LEU A 92 14.55 54.50 9.32
CA LEU A 92 13.91 53.78 10.44
C LEU A 92 13.74 54.74 11.64
N PRO A 93 12.56 54.81 12.24
CA PRO A 93 12.34 55.56 13.47
C PRO A 93 13.25 55.02 14.60
N PRO A 94 13.72 55.91 15.51
CA PRO A 94 14.57 55.47 16.61
C PRO A 94 13.85 54.45 17.48
N ALA A 95 14.55 53.37 17.80
CA ALA A 95 14.04 52.33 18.67
C ALA A 95 13.72 52.88 20.07
N PRO A 96 12.58 52.50 20.68
CA PRO A 96 12.27 52.93 22.04
C PRO A 96 13.37 52.41 23.00
N PRO A 97 13.66 53.13 24.10
CA PRO A 97 14.68 52.72 25.04
C PRO A 97 14.37 51.35 25.62
N ALA A 98 15.33 50.45 25.58
CA ALA A 98 15.21 49.11 26.11
C ALA A 98 14.92 49.17 27.62
N ALA A 99 13.68 48.89 27.98
CA ALA A 99 13.37 48.50 29.35
C ALA A 99 14.02 47.11 29.54
N VAL A 100 15.04 47.07 30.35
CA VAL A 100 15.69 45.81 30.76
C VAL A 100 14.74 45.10 31.72
N ALA A 101 13.77 44.38 31.12
CA ALA A 101 13.11 43.30 31.82
C ALA A 101 13.91 42.04 31.48
N GLU A 102 14.62 41.50 32.45
CA GLU A 102 15.19 40.13 32.36
C GLU A 102 14.08 39.10 32.14
N ALA A 103 13.59 39.04 30.89
CA ALA A 103 12.81 37.91 30.44
C ALA A 103 13.81 36.76 30.24
N THR A 104 13.96 35.92 31.24
CA THR A 104 14.64 34.65 31.11
C THR A 104 13.96 33.85 30.01
N SER A 105 14.55 33.87 28.83
CA SER A 105 14.13 33.06 27.68
C SER A 105 13.97 31.63 28.11
N PRO A 106 12.85 30.95 27.79
CA PRO A 106 12.69 29.52 28.09
C PRO A 106 13.80 28.66 27.45
N TYR A 107 14.53 29.16 26.49
CA TYR A 107 15.69 28.50 25.89
C TYR A 107 16.99 28.63 26.68
N THR A 108 17.11 29.56 27.65
CA THR A 108 18.31 29.72 28.47
C THR A 108 18.41 28.62 29.52
N ARG A 109 17.34 27.91 29.86
CA ARG A 109 17.38 26.73 30.75
C ARG A 109 17.95 25.47 30.09
N LEU A 110 18.01 25.41 28.75
CA LEU A 110 18.61 24.27 28.03
C LEU A 110 20.14 24.36 27.95
N ALA A 111 20.74 25.53 28.22
CA ALA A 111 22.18 25.73 28.09
C ALA A 111 22.97 25.25 29.34
N HIS A 112 22.34 25.05 30.51
CA HIS A 112 23.02 24.61 31.74
C HIS A 112 22.83 23.14 32.07
N GLY A 113 22.10 22.41 31.28
CA GLY A 113 21.97 20.97 31.33
C GLY A 113 22.72 20.32 30.18
N ARG A 114 24.05 20.42 30.13
CA ARG A 114 24.82 19.32 29.55
C ARG A 114 24.61 18.14 30.48
N ALA A 115 23.42 17.54 30.44
CA ALA A 115 23.30 16.14 30.76
C ALA A 115 24.30 15.48 29.81
N ALA A 116 25.40 15.03 30.37
CA ALA A 116 26.24 14.08 29.67
C ALA A 116 25.25 13.05 29.12
N PHE A 117 25.20 12.90 27.81
CA PHE A 117 24.53 11.76 27.18
C PHE A 117 25.33 10.56 27.71
N THR A 118 24.98 10.11 28.91
CA THR A 118 25.43 8.84 29.41
C THR A 118 24.87 7.85 28.43
N ARG A 119 25.73 7.25 27.63
CA ARG A 119 25.43 6.08 26.81
C ARG A 119 24.84 5.05 27.75
N SER A 120 23.52 5.02 27.90
CA SER A 120 22.83 4.14 28.82
C SER A 120 22.73 2.69 28.33
N HIS A 121 23.27 2.43 27.14
CA HIS A 121 23.43 1.07 26.61
C HIS A 121 24.86 1.00 26.12
N GLY A 122 25.66 0.17 26.79
CA GLY A 122 27.09 0.04 26.56
C GLY A 122 27.44 -0.18 25.11
N ALA A 123 27.75 0.92 24.41
CA ALA A 123 28.50 0.77 23.17
C ALA A 123 29.81 0.06 23.54
N PRO A 124 30.25 -0.94 22.76
CA PRO A 124 31.48 -1.63 23.03
C PRO A 124 32.62 -0.61 23.17
N ALA A 125 33.47 -0.81 24.15
CA ALA A 125 34.61 0.07 24.40
C ALA A 125 35.66 0.00 23.27
N GLN A 126 35.59 -1.03 22.43
CA GLN A 126 36.40 -1.30 21.26
C GLN A 126 35.52 -1.84 20.14
N ASP A 127 36.00 -1.74 18.90
CA ASP A 127 35.31 -2.32 17.75
C ASP A 127 35.24 -3.86 17.88
N GLU A 128 34.05 -4.41 17.79
CA GLU A 128 33.82 -5.85 17.88
C GLU A 128 33.33 -6.41 16.53
N LEU A 129 33.97 -7.47 16.07
CA LEU A 129 33.57 -8.19 14.86
C LEU A 129 32.66 -9.37 15.22
N HIS A 130 31.40 -9.30 14.74
CA HIS A 130 30.45 -10.38 14.91
C HIS A 130 30.18 -11.09 13.59
N ILE A 131 30.48 -12.39 13.52
CA ILE A 131 30.18 -13.23 12.35
C ILE A 131 28.69 -13.52 12.31
N LEU A 132 28.04 -13.16 11.19
CA LEU A 132 26.62 -13.44 10.97
C LEU A 132 26.36 -14.94 10.94
N LYS A 133 25.37 -15.41 11.72
CA LYS A 133 24.99 -16.82 11.82
C LYS A 133 23.54 -17.03 11.36
N SER A 134 23.23 -18.26 10.91
CA SER A 134 21.87 -18.73 10.62
C SER A 134 21.03 -17.73 9.78
N ALA A 135 19.93 -17.24 10.30
CA ALA A 135 19.00 -16.37 9.61
C ALA A 135 19.61 -15.07 9.13
N ALA A 136 20.45 -14.40 9.94
CA ALA A 136 21.12 -13.14 9.54
C ALA A 136 22.04 -13.35 8.34
N ARG A 137 22.77 -14.47 8.28
CA ARG A 137 23.61 -14.85 7.15
C ARG A 137 22.76 -15.13 5.89
N ALA A 138 21.62 -15.81 6.03
CA ALA A 138 20.69 -16.05 4.92
C ALA A 138 20.14 -14.72 4.38
N THR A 139 19.73 -13.82 5.26
CA THR A 139 19.26 -12.47 4.88
C THR A 139 20.33 -11.71 4.10
N ALA A 140 21.58 -11.68 4.57
CA ALA A 140 22.68 -11.03 3.86
C ALA A 140 22.85 -11.58 2.44
N LYS A 141 22.86 -12.91 2.29
CA LYS A 141 22.94 -13.59 0.99
C LYS A 141 21.78 -13.23 0.06
N HIS A 142 20.55 -13.18 0.58
CA HIS A 142 19.38 -12.80 -0.21
C HIS A 142 19.43 -11.33 -0.62
N MET A 143 19.94 -10.44 0.24
CA MET A 143 20.11 -9.03 -0.10
C MET A 143 21.17 -8.81 -1.18
N GLU A 144 22.29 -9.51 -1.10
CA GLU A 144 23.30 -9.52 -2.17
C GLU A 144 22.70 -10.00 -3.50
N ALA A 145 21.97 -11.13 -3.49
CA ALA A 145 21.29 -11.65 -4.68
C ALA A 145 20.27 -10.66 -5.26
N SER A 146 19.57 -9.90 -4.40
CA SER A 146 18.59 -8.89 -4.84
C SER A 146 19.20 -7.75 -5.67
N LEU A 147 20.49 -7.50 -5.55
CA LEU A 147 21.19 -6.47 -6.33
C LEU A 147 21.27 -6.80 -7.83
N SER A 148 21.09 -8.06 -8.21
CA SER A 148 21.05 -8.49 -9.61
C SER A 148 19.75 -8.16 -10.32
N ILE A 149 18.71 -7.70 -9.60
CA ILE A 149 17.42 -7.36 -10.17
C ILE A 149 17.38 -5.85 -10.47
N PRO A 150 17.27 -5.42 -11.74
CA PRO A 150 17.06 -4.03 -12.07
C PRO A 150 15.65 -3.62 -11.68
N THR A 151 15.51 -2.95 -10.56
CA THR A 151 14.23 -2.53 -10.02
C THR A 151 13.92 -1.08 -10.37
N ALA A 152 12.61 -0.78 -10.53
CA ALA A 152 12.08 0.57 -10.47
C ALA A 152 10.98 0.64 -9.41
N THR A 153 10.60 1.85 -8.99
CA THR A 153 9.60 2.04 -7.93
C THR A 153 8.63 3.14 -8.33
N SER A 154 7.35 2.82 -8.31
CA SER A 154 6.25 3.79 -8.38
C SER A 154 5.76 4.10 -6.98
N GLN A 155 5.30 5.32 -6.75
CA GLN A 155 4.73 5.73 -5.46
C GLN A 155 3.38 6.41 -5.66
N ARG A 156 2.48 6.22 -4.70
CA ARG A 156 1.18 6.88 -4.66
C ARG A 156 0.81 7.22 -3.22
N GLN A 157 0.31 8.44 -3.02
CA GLN A 157 -0.31 8.85 -1.77
C GLN A 157 -1.80 8.54 -1.84
N ILE A 158 -2.31 7.81 -0.83
CA ILE A 158 -3.70 7.36 -0.77
C ILE A 158 -4.37 7.99 0.46
N PRO A 159 -5.58 8.58 0.33
CA PRO A 159 -6.37 9.04 1.46
C PRO A 159 -6.76 7.88 2.38
N ALA A 160 -6.52 8.03 3.69
CA ALA A 160 -6.76 6.95 4.66
C ALA A 160 -8.11 7.08 5.41
N LYS A 161 -8.91 8.10 5.12
CA LYS A 161 -10.15 8.38 5.87
C LYS A 161 -11.10 7.19 5.87
N LEU A 162 -11.51 6.72 4.68
CA LEU A 162 -12.46 5.62 4.56
C LEU A 162 -11.90 4.30 5.09
N LEU A 163 -10.61 4.04 4.89
CA LEU A 163 -9.94 2.88 5.46
C LEU A 163 -10.01 2.89 7.01
N ILE A 164 -9.81 4.03 7.65
CA ILE A 164 -9.88 4.19 9.11
C ILE A 164 -11.32 3.96 9.60
N GLU A 165 -12.29 4.61 8.95
CA GLU A 165 -13.70 4.56 9.33
C GLU A 165 -14.27 3.16 9.14
N ASN A 166 -14.08 2.55 7.97
CA ASN A 166 -14.56 1.19 7.70
C ASN A 166 -13.92 0.15 8.62
N ARG A 167 -12.60 0.23 8.87
CA ARG A 167 -11.98 -0.66 9.85
C ARG A 167 -12.61 -0.53 11.26
N ALA A 168 -12.96 0.68 11.67
CA ALA A 168 -13.63 0.90 12.96
C ALA A 168 -15.03 0.25 12.99
N LEU A 169 -15.81 0.39 11.90
CA LEU A 169 -17.13 -0.22 11.75
C LEU A 169 -17.03 -1.76 11.76
N ILE A 170 -16.12 -2.32 10.96
CA ILE A 170 -15.85 -3.76 10.91
C ILE A 170 -15.51 -4.30 12.30
N ASN A 171 -14.58 -3.66 13.01
CA ASN A 171 -14.18 -4.10 14.33
C ASN A 171 -15.30 -3.95 15.38
N ALA A 172 -16.16 -2.93 15.25
CA ALA A 172 -17.33 -2.79 16.09
C ALA A 172 -18.37 -3.91 15.84
N HIS A 173 -18.53 -4.32 14.58
CA HIS A 173 -19.38 -5.45 14.21
C HIS A 173 -18.81 -6.77 14.77
N LEU A 174 -17.54 -7.08 14.51
CA LEU A 174 -16.89 -8.29 14.99
C LEU A 174 -16.95 -8.43 16.51
N ALA A 175 -16.77 -7.32 17.25
CA ALA A 175 -16.86 -7.34 18.71
C ALA A 175 -18.25 -7.73 19.25
N ARG A 176 -19.32 -7.55 18.44
CA ARG A 176 -20.69 -7.92 18.80
C ARG A 176 -21.11 -9.30 18.32
N THR A 177 -20.41 -9.85 17.33
CA THR A 177 -20.76 -11.12 16.67
C THR A 177 -19.79 -12.24 17.00
N VAL A 178 -18.78 -12.41 16.16
CA VAL A 178 -17.86 -13.57 16.20
C VAL A 178 -16.57 -13.30 16.97
N GLY A 179 -16.32 -12.04 17.34
CA GLY A 179 -15.05 -11.63 17.96
C GLY A 179 -13.95 -11.41 16.93
N GLY A 180 -12.71 -11.24 17.43
CA GLY A 180 -11.56 -10.97 16.57
C GLY A 180 -11.36 -9.48 16.26
N LYS A 181 -10.34 -9.18 15.46
CA LYS A 181 -10.01 -7.81 15.01
C LYS A 181 -9.37 -7.81 13.63
N VAL A 182 -9.82 -6.90 12.79
CA VAL A 182 -9.21 -6.60 11.49
C VAL A 182 -8.23 -5.43 11.66
N SER A 183 -7.02 -5.61 11.12
CA SER A 183 -5.97 -4.59 11.06
C SER A 183 -6.02 -3.81 9.74
N PHE A 184 -5.33 -2.67 9.66
CA PHE A 184 -5.12 -1.99 8.38
C PHE A 184 -4.42 -2.88 7.37
N THR A 185 -3.44 -3.68 7.81
CA THR A 185 -2.68 -4.56 6.92
C THR A 185 -3.54 -5.66 6.31
N HIS A 186 -4.57 -6.16 7.04
CA HIS A 186 -5.54 -7.12 6.48
C HIS A 186 -6.32 -6.49 5.32
N LEU A 187 -6.89 -5.30 5.50
CA LEU A 187 -7.67 -4.60 4.46
C LEU A 187 -6.79 -4.20 3.27
N ILE A 188 -5.60 -3.69 3.53
CA ILE A 188 -4.65 -3.31 2.48
C ILE A 188 -4.17 -4.55 1.70
N GLY A 189 -3.83 -5.63 2.40
CA GLY A 189 -3.40 -6.88 1.77
C GLY A 189 -4.47 -7.46 0.87
N TYR A 190 -5.71 -7.53 1.34
CA TYR A 190 -6.82 -8.04 0.55
C TYR A 190 -7.17 -7.13 -0.63
N ALA A 191 -7.14 -5.80 -0.45
CA ALA A 191 -7.31 -4.86 -1.56
C ALA A 191 -6.22 -5.02 -2.63
N LEU A 192 -4.98 -5.36 -2.22
CA LEU A 192 -3.89 -5.64 -3.15
C LEU A 192 -4.12 -6.96 -3.90
N VAL A 193 -4.57 -8.02 -3.21
CA VAL A 193 -4.92 -9.30 -3.85
C VAL A 193 -6.03 -9.09 -4.88
N GLU A 194 -7.14 -8.43 -4.53
CA GLU A 194 -8.21 -8.11 -5.48
C GLU A 194 -7.71 -7.27 -6.67
N ALA A 195 -6.83 -6.28 -6.43
CA ALA A 195 -6.26 -5.48 -7.51
C ALA A 195 -5.36 -6.28 -8.46
N LEU A 196 -4.66 -7.29 -7.94
CA LEU A 196 -3.85 -8.22 -8.73
C LEU A 196 -4.72 -9.19 -9.53
N CYS A 197 -5.88 -9.63 -8.99
CA CYS A 197 -6.85 -10.41 -9.76
C CYS A 197 -7.37 -9.65 -10.99
N GLU A 198 -7.49 -8.31 -10.90
CA GLU A 198 -7.86 -7.45 -12.04
C GLU A 198 -6.68 -7.19 -12.99
N MET A 199 -5.45 -7.45 -12.55
CA MET A 199 -4.22 -7.25 -13.33
C MET A 199 -3.33 -8.52 -13.28
N PRO A 200 -3.80 -9.65 -13.81
CA PRO A 200 -3.06 -10.93 -13.73
C PRO A 200 -1.66 -10.83 -14.35
N ASP A 201 -1.48 -9.98 -15.35
CA ASP A 201 -0.17 -9.73 -15.99
C ASP A 201 0.91 -9.21 -15.03
N LEU A 202 0.55 -8.85 -13.80
CA LEU A 202 1.50 -8.47 -12.75
C LEU A 202 1.84 -9.62 -11.81
N ASN A 203 1.11 -10.73 -11.85
CA ASN A 203 1.43 -11.95 -11.09
C ASN A 203 2.44 -12.81 -11.87
N VAL A 204 3.64 -12.27 -12.06
CA VAL A 204 4.69 -12.81 -12.92
C VAL A 204 6.04 -12.85 -12.20
N ARG A 205 6.94 -13.69 -12.70
CA ARG A 205 8.36 -13.66 -12.32
C ARG A 205 9.28 -13.79 -13.54
N TYR A 206 10.47 -13.21 -13.42
CA TYR A 206 11.52 -13.37 -14.40
C TYR A 206 12.18 -14.74 -14.24
N THR A 207 12.37 -15.44 -15.35
CA THR A 207 13.08 -16.72 -15.40
C THR A 207 13.97 -16.83 -16.64
N LEU A 208 14.69 -17.92 -16.73
CA LEU A 208 15.46 -18.30 -17.93
C LEU A 208 14.95 -19.64 -18.45
N GLU A 209 14.46 -19.65 -19.67
CA GLU A 209 14.06 -20.88 -20.39
C GLU A 209 15.11 -21.22 -21.44
N GLY A 210 15.81 -22.35 -21.28
CA GLY A 210 16.92 -22.71 -22.14
C GLY A 210 18.04 -21.64 -22.21
N GLY A 211 18.27 -20.91 -21.13
CA GLY A 211 19.23 -19.82 -21.06
C GLY A 211 18.76 -18.48 -21.67
N LYS A 212 17.53 -18.41 -22.14
CA LYS A 212 16.93 -17.17 -22.70
C LYS A 212 16.01 -16.49 -21.67
N PRO A 213 15.99 -15.15 -21.62
CA PRO A 213 15.08 -14.42 -20.79
C PRO A 213 13.62 -14.80 -21.07
N ALA A 214 12.84 -15.08 -20.03
CA ALA A 214 11.45 -15.46 -20.11
C ALA A 214 10.66 -14.83 -18.96
N ILE A 215 9.36 -14.66 -19.19
CA ILE A 215 8.37 -14.31 -18.16
C ILE A 215 7.59 -15.57 -17.84
N GLU A 216 7.51 -15.92 -16.57
CA GLU A 216 6.64 -16.96 -16.08
C GLU A 216 5.40 -16.33 -15.48
N GLN A 217 4.24 -16.60 -16.09
CA GLN A 217 2.92 -16.22 -15.56
C GLN A 217 2.53 -17.24 -14.48
N LEU A 218 2.22 -16.75 -13.29
CA LEU A 218 1.82 -17.61 -12.17
C LEU A 218 0.30 -17.76 -12.12
N ALA A 219 -0.18 -19.00 -11.91
CA ALA A 219 -1.61 -19.30 -11.88
C ALA A 219 -2.31 -18.69 -10.67
N HIS A 220 -1.66 -18.70 -9.52
CA HIS A 220 -2.19 -18.19 -8.26
C HIS A 220 -1.24 -17.17 -7.62
N ILE A 221 -1.79 -16.33 -6.73
CA ILE A 221 -1.03 -15.30 -6.01
C ILE A 221 -0.45 -15.90 -4.74
N GLY A 222 0.88 -16.03 -4.70
CA GLY A 222 1.62 -16.28 -3.46
C GLY A 222 1.87 -14.94 -2.74
N PHE A 223 1.10 -14.67 -1.70
CA PHE A 223 1.13 -13.39 -0.99
C PHE A 223 2.10 -13.40 0.19
N GLY A 224 3.29 -12.85 0.03
CA GLY A 224 4.32 -12.74 1.06
C GLY A 224 3.99 -11.65 2.08
N LEU A 225 4.16 -11.97 3.35
CA LEU A 225 3.94 -11.03 4.47
C LEU A 225 5.26 -10.73 5.18
N ALA A 226 5.72 -9.50 5.11
CA ALA A 226 6.89 -9.07 5.88
C ALA A 226 6.51 -8.85 7.35
N ILE A 227 6.91 -9.79 8.22
CA ILE A 227 6.62 -9.80 9.65
C ILE A 227 7.91 -9.54 10.42
N ASP A 228 7.94 -8.48 11.22
CA ASP A 228 9.02 -8.23 12.17
C ASP A 228 8.74 -9.00 13.47
N VAL A 229 9.69 -9.83 13.88
CA VAL A 229 9.62 -10.64 15.08
C VAL A 229 10.77 -10.29 16.00
N ALA A 230 10.46 -9.85 17.22
CA ALA A 230 11.46 -9.65 18.26
C ALA A 230 11.67 -10.97 19.04
N ASP A 231 12.94 -11.31 19.30
CA ASP A 231 13.29 -12.40 20.21
C ASP A 231 13.18 -11.98 21.69
N ALA A 232 13.42 -12.91 22.60
CA ALA A 232 13.37 -12.64 24.04
C ALA A 232 14.45 -11.65 24.52
N GLN A 233 15.48 -11.42 23.72
CA GLN A 233 16.56 -10.47 23.97
C GLN A 233 16.29 -9.09 23.34
N GLY A 234 15.14 -8.93 22.62
CA GLY A 234 14.78 -7.70 21.92
C GLY A 234 15.48 -7.53 20.56
N ASN A 235 16.14 -8.56 20.04
CA ASN A 235 16.67 -8.50 18.67
C ASN A 235 15.54 -8.74 17.67
N HIS A 236 15.50 -7.90 16.64
CA HIS A 236 14.50 -7.98 15.59
C HIS A 236 14.95 -8.84 14.42
N SER A 237 14.06 -9.66 13.89
CA SER A 237 14.28 -10.45 12.69
C SER A 237 13.08 -10.36 11.76
N LEU A 238 13.34 -10.05 10.49
CA LEU A 238 12.31 -10.03 9.45
C LEU A 238 12.08 -11.45 8.92
N LYS A 239 10.83 -11.88 8.91
CA LYS A 239 10.37 -13.11 8.27
C LYS A 239 9.33 -12.77 7.21
N VAL A 240 9.36 -13.49 6.09
CA VAL A 240 8.43 -13.24 4.97
C VAL A 240 7.73 -14.57 4.60
N PRO A 241 6.83 -15.08 5.46
CA PRO A 241 6.01 -16.23 5.11
C PRO A 241 4.97 -15.85 4.04
N VAL A 242 4.36 -16.88 3.41
CA VAL A 242 3.51 -16.74 2.23
C VAL A 242 2.12 -17.31 2.52
N ILE A 243 1.08 -16.52 2.23
CA ILE A 243 -0.28 -17.02 2.04
C ILE A 243 -0.34 -17.55 0.61
N HIS A 244 -0.51 -18.86 0.47
CA HIS A 244 -0.64 -19.51 -0.84
C HIS A 244 -2.03 -19.29 -1.40
N ASP A 245 -2.13 -19.21 -2.73
CA ASP A 245 -3.38 -19.11 -3.48
C ASP A 245 -4.33 -18.01 -2.93
N ALA A 246 -3.74 -16.87 -2.57
CA ALA A 246 -4.45 -15.78 -1.89
C ALA A 246 -5.62 -15.22 -2.71
N ASP A 247 -5.59 -15.37 -4.03
CA ASP A 247 -6.64 -15.01 -4.98
C ASP A 247 -7.89 -15.88 -4.89
N THR A 248 -7.81 -17.04 -4.26
CA THR A 248 -8.94 -17.97 -4.06
C THR A 248 -9.67 -17.75 -2.73
N LEU A 249 -9.09 -16.97 -1.83
CA LEU A 249 -9.59 -16.79 -0.47
C LEU A 249 -10.64 -15.67 -0.40
N THR A 250 -11.69 -15.89 0.38
CA THR A 250 -12.55 -14.84 0.88
C THR A 250 -11.78 -13.93 1.85
N PHE A 251 -12.31 -12.75 2.17
CA PHE A 251 -11.65 -11.86 3.14
C PHE A 251 -11.48 -12.52 4.52
N SER A 252 -12.49 -13.27 4.99
CA SER A 252 -12.40 -13.98 6.27
C SER A 252 -11.28 -15.01 6.27
N GLU A 253 -11.22 -15.86 5.24
CA GLU A 253 -10.18 -16.87 5.08
C GLU A 253 -8.78 -16.26 4.95
N PHE A 254 -8.68 -15.14 4.23
CA PHE A 254 -7.42 -14.37 4.13
C PHE A 254 -6.97 -13.84 5.49
N VAL A 255 -7.89 -13.32 6.32
CA VAL A 255 -7.59 -12.83 7.68
C VAL A 255 -7.13 -13.98 8.56
N ASP A 256 -7.79 -15.14 8.49
CA ASP A 256 -7.44 -16.33 9.28
C ASP A 256 -6.05 -16.87 8.89
N ALA A 257 -5.76 -16.99 7.59
CA ALA A 257 -4.45 -17.39 7.09
C ALA A 257 -3.36 -16.40 7.50
N TYR A 258 -3.64 -15.09 7.44
CA TYR A 258 -2.73 -14.04 7.90
C TYR A 258 -2.42 -14.18 9.40
N GLN A 259 -3.46 -14.36 10.23
CA GLN A 259 -3.31 -14.47 11.68
C GLN A 259 -2.56 -15.74 12.08
N ASP A 260 -2.82 -16.88 11.41
CA ASP A 260 -2.07 -18.12 11.59
C ASP A 260 -0.57 -17.90 11.34
N LEU A 261 -0.22 -17.33 10.18
CA LEU A 261 1.18 -17.07 9.85
C LEU A 261 1.85 -16.12 10.85
N VAL A 262 1.16 -15.08 11.33
CA VAL A 262 1.69 -14.18 12.36
C VAL A 262 1.90 -14.91 13.69
N ALA A 263 0.97 -15.75 14.09
CA ALA A 263 1.09 -16.56 15.32
C ALA A 263 2.26 -17.56 15.22
N ARG A 264 2.37 -18.26 14.10
CA ARG A 264 3.46 -19.22 13.85
C ARG A 264 4.82 -18.52 13.73
N ALA A 265 4.87 -17.31 13.15
CA ALA A 265 6.09 -16.51 13.09
C ALA A 265 6.59 -16.14 14.50
N ARG A 266 5.68 -15.72 15.39
CA ARG A 266 5.99 -15.36 16.77
C ARG A 266 6.38 -16.56 17.63
N ASN A 267 5.73 -17.70 17.40
CA ASN A 267 6.00 -18.94 18.11
C ASN A 267 7.19 -19.73 17.56
N ALA A 268 7.86 -19.21 16.53
CA ALA A 268 8.97 -19.85 15.82
C ALA A 268 8.63 -21.25 15.26
N THR A 269 7.38 -21.45 14.82
CA THR A 269 6.87 -22.73 14.27
C THR A 269 6.73 -22.71 12.75
N LEU A 270 7.20 -21.63 12.07
CA LEU A 270 7.24 -21.59 10.61
C LEU A 270 8.22 -22.61 10.06
N THR A 271 7.83 -23.28 8.98
CA THR A 271 8.61 -24.28 8.26
C THR A 271 9.21 -23.70 6.98
N THR A 272 10.11 -24.42 6.32
CA THR A 272 10.69 -23.98 5.04
C THR A 272 9.65 -23.78 3.95
N ALA A 273 8.57 -24.58 3.94
CA ALA A 273 7.48 -24.46 2.98
C ALA A 273 6.74 -23.11 3.09
N ASP A 274 6.62 -22.57 4.30
CA ASP A 274 5.94 -21.29 4.53
C ASP A 274 6.65 -20.09 3.87
N PHE A 275 7.89 -20.23 3.45
CA PHE A 275 8.68 -19.16 2.81
C PHE A 275 8.80 -19.30 1.30
N GLN A 276 8.15 -20.29 0.70
CA GLN A 276 8.24 -20.57 -0.74
C GLN A 276 7.04 -20.01 -1.49
N GLY A 277 7.19 -19.78 -2.79
CA GLY A 277 6.09 -19.45 -3.70
C GLY A 277 5.57 -18.01 -3.64
N ALA A 278 6.24 -17.07 -2.97
CA ALA A 278 5.85 -15.67 -3.01
C ALA A 278 5.98 -15.10 -4.43
N SER A 279 4.90 -14.54 -4.96
CA SER A 279 4.90 -13.77 -6.21
C SER A 279 4.88 -12.26 -5.97
N VAL A 280 4.20 -11.85 -4.91
CA VAL A 280 4.12 -10.47 -4.43
C VAL A 280 4.36 -10.44 -2.92
N THR A 281 4.98 -9.41 -2.41
CA THR A 281 5.19 -9.23 -0.97
C THR A 281 4.60 -7.89 -0.50
N LEU A 282 3.96 -7.91 0.66
CA LEU A 282 3.53 -6.71 1.38
C LEU A 282 4.44 -6.46 2.59
N THR A 283 5.01 -5.26 2.69
CA THR A 283 5.74 -4.78 3.87
C THR A 283 5.12 -3.51 4.40
N ASN A 284 4.92 -3.42 5.71
CA ASN A 284 4.28 -2.27 6.35
C ASN A 284 5.17 -1.64 7.43
N PRO A 285 6.24 -0.94 7.05
CA PRO A 285 7.07 -0.20 8.00
C PRO A 285 6.36 1.01 8.61
N GLY A 286 5.20 1.39 8.07
CA GLY A 286 4.36 2.47 8.59
C GLY A 286 3.88 2.25 10.02
N THR A 287 3.82 1.00 10.50
CA THR A 287 3.51 0.68 11.90
C THR A 287 4.57 1.20 12.87
N LEU A 288 5.80 1.42 12.40
CA LEU A 288 6.91 2.00 13.14
C LEU A 288 7.08 3.52 12.89
N GLY A 289 6.16 4.14 12.15
CA GLY A 289 6.20 5.57 11.84
C GLY A 289 6.98 5.94 10.57
N THR A 290 7.48 4.96 9.82
CA THR A 290 8.15 5.22 8.54
C THR A 290 7.15 5.77 7.52
N THR A 291 7.37 6.97 6.99
CA THR A 291 6.44 7.62 6.06
C THR A 291 6.47 6.95 4.68
N THR A 292 7.66 6.66 4.16
CA THR A 292 7.86 5.99 2.87
C THR A 292 9.06 5.04 2.97
N SER A 293 9.04 3.98 2.18
CA SER A 293 10.18 3.08 2.01
C SER A 293 10.26 2.61 0.56
N VAL A 294 11.45 2.26 0.12
CA VAL A 294 11.70 1.57 -1.16
C VAL A 294 12.24 0.18 -0.82
N PRO A 295 11.35 -0.81 -0.66
CA PRO A 295 11.76 -2.13 -0.23
C PRO A 295 12.58 -2.84 -1.32
N ARG A 296 13.48 -3.74 -0.91
CA ARG A 296 14.24 -4.58 -1.84
C ARG A 296 13.37 -5.72 -2.33
N LEU A 297 13.35 -5.90 -3.66
CA LEU A 297 12.67 -7.03 -4.28
C LEU A 297 13.49 -8.30 -4.11
N MET A 298 12.83 -9.38 -3.68
CA MET A 298 13.45 -10.69 -3.55
C MET A 298 13.53 -11.38 -4.91
N VAL A 299 14.59 -12.17 -5.10
CA VAL A 299 14.72 -13.00 -6.32
C VAL A 299 13.54 -13.96 -6.42
N GLY A 300 12.95 -14.05 -7.60
CA GLY A 300 11.79 -14.91 -7.88
C GLY A 300 10.43 -14.25 -7.62
N GLN A 301 10.40 -12.97 -7.27
CA GLN A 301 9.17 -12.17 -7.15
C GLN A 301 9.08 -11.12 -8.24
N GLY A 302 7.86 -10.80 -8.67
CA GLY A 302 7.60 -9.73 -9.64
C GLY A 302 7.58 -8.35 -9.01
N LEU A 303 6.98 -8.23 -7.81
CA LEU A 303 6.81 -6.94 -7.12
C LEU A 303 6.75 -7.07 -5.60
N ILE A 304 7.06 -5.97 -4.92
CA ILE A 304 6.90 -5.78 -3.47
C ILE A 304 6.25 -4.43 -3.19
N ILE A 305 5.25 -4.43 -2.33
CA ILE A 305 4.51 -3.22 -1.93
C ILE A 305 4.94 -2.81 -0.53
N GLY A 306 5.37 -1.55 -0.41
CA GLY A 306 5.66 -0.90 0.87
C GLY A 306 4.52 0.03 1.27
N VAL A 307 4.12 -0.03 2.55
CA VAL A 307 3.07 0.83 3.11
C VAL A 307 3.65 1.72 4.19
N GLY A 308 3.48 3.03 4.01
CA GLY A 308 3.93 4.03 4.97
C GLY A 308 2.95 4.29 6.11
N ALA A 309 3.39 5.10 7.05
CA ALA A 309 2.59 5.50 8.21
C ALA A 309 1.33 6.27 7.79
N THR A 310 0.26 6.03 8.55
CA THR A 310 -1.00 6.79 8.44
C THR A 310 -0.89 8.06 9.26
N ASP A 311 -0.68 9.19 8.62
CA ASP A 311 -0.54 10.49 9.29
C ASP A 311 -1.10 11.62 8.44
N TYR A 312 -1.26 12.80 9.06
CA TYR A 312 -1.54 14.01 8.30
C TYR A 312 -0.32 14.39 7.44
N PRO A 313 -0.53 15.05 6.28
CA PRO A 313 0.59 15.61 5.51
C PRO A 313 1.48 16.49 6.40
N ALA A 314 2.79 16.48 6.13
CA ALA A 314 3.80 17.07 7.01
C ALA A 314 3.55 18.55 7.29
N GLU A 315 2.98 19.27 6.31
CA GLU A 315 2.64 20.69 6.35
C GLU A 315 1.59 21.01 7.42
N PHE A 316 0.79 20.02 7.82
CA PHE A 316 -0.29 20.18 8.79
C PHE A 316 0.03 19.58 10.16
N ARG A 317 1.25 19.12 10.37
CA ARG A 317 1.68 18.63 11.69
C ARG A 317 1.65 19.76 12.71
N GLY A 318 1.09 19.46 13.87
CA GLY A 318 0.91 20.47 14.94
C GLY A 318 -0.40 21.25 14.87
N VAL A 319 -1.17 21.15 13.78
CA VAL A 319 -2.52 21.70 13.73
C VAL A 319 -3.48 20.79 14.49
N SER A 320 -4.40 21.38 15.27
CA SER A 320 -5.35 20.58 16.05
C SER A 320 -6.25 19.73 15.15
N PRO A 321 -6.59 18.49 15.53
CA PRO A 321 -7.45 17.60 14.74
C PRO A 321 -8.80 18.21 14.40
N LYS A 322 -9.39 19.00 15.32
CA LYS A 322 -10.65 19.71 15.10
C LYS A 322 -10.54 20.72 13.96
N ARG A 323 -9.41 21.47 13.89
CA ARG A 323 -9.18 22.43 12.81
C ARG A 323 -8.94 21.74 11.48
N LEU A 324 -8.18 20.64 11.47
CA LEU A 324 -7.96 19.83 10.27
C LEU A 324 -9.28 19.28 9.71
N ALA A 325 -10.12 18.73 10.58
CA ALA A 325 -11.45 18.25 10.19
C ALA A 325 -12.32 19.38 9.60
N SER A 326 -12.31 20.57 10.19
CA SER A 326 -13.06 21.72 9.66
C SER A 326 -12.56 22.20 8.29
N LEU A 327 -11.32 21.91 7.93
CA LEU A 327 -10.72 22.19 6.63
C LEU A 327 -10.83 21.03 5.65
N GLY A 328 -11.44 19.91 6.04
CA GLY A 328 -11.53 18.70 5.21
C GLY A 328 -10.19 17.97 5.02
N ILE A 329 -9.18 18.29 5.85
CA ILE A 329 -7.84 17.66 5.74
C ILE A 329 -7.86 16.33 6.47
N GLY A 330 -7.71 15.24 5.72
CA GLY A 330 -7.65 13.86 6.22
C GLY A 330 -6.22 13.33 6.34
N LYS A 331 -6.08 12.20 7.02
CA LYS A 331 -4.85 11.42 7.02
C LYS A 331 -4.63 10.73 5.68
N THR A 332 -3.38 10.54 5.35
CA THR A 332 -2.93 9.86 4.12
C THR A 332 -1.90 8.78 4.45
N MET A 333 -1.67 7.90 3.50
CA MET A 333 -0.63 6.86 3.53
C MET A 333 0.13 6.88 2.21
N TYR A 334 1.43 6.62 2.24
CA TYR A 334 2.22 6.41 1.03
C TYR A 334 2.34 4.92 0.75
N PHE A 335 2.08 4.56 -0.51
CA PHE A 335 2.32 3.23 -1.05
C PHE A 335 3.47 3.31 -2.04
N SER A 336 4.39 2.40 -1.94
CA SER A 336 5.45 2.19 -2.92
C SER A 336 5.31 0.80 -3.54
N SER A 337 5.43 0.71 -4.86
CA SER A 337 5.48 -0.54 -5.60
C SER A 337 6.85 -0.64 -6.26
N THR A 338 7.71 -1.51 -5.73
CA THR A 338 9.01 -1.82 -6.32
C THR A 338 8.89 -3.12 -7.10
N TYR A 339 9.33 -3.15 -8.33
CA TYR A 339 9.10 -4.25 -9.27
C TYR A 339 10.34 -4.55 -10.11
N ASP A 340 10.37 -5.77 -10.66
CA ASP A 340 11.40 -6.19 -11.62
C ASP A 340 11.14 -5.49 -12.97
N HIS A 341 11.98 -4.50 -13.30
CA HIS A 341 11.77 -3.68 -14.50
C HIS A 341 12.13 -4.40 -15.81
N ARG A 342 12.61 -5.63 -15.74
CA ARG A 342 12.76 -6.50 -16.91
C ARG A 342 11.41 -6.98 -17.45
N ILE A 343 10.41 -7.12 -16.57
CA ILE A 343 9.12 -7.78 -16.88
C ILE A 343 7.90 -6.91 -16.55
N ILE A 344 8.02 -5.94 -15.64
CA ILE A 344 6.93 -5.03 -15.26
C ILE A 344 7.31 -3.60 -15.64
N GLN A 345 6.37 -2.90 -16.29
CA GLN A 345 6.55 -1.51 -16.69
C GLN A 345 5.94 -0.54 -15.69
N GLY A 346 6.49 0.68 -15.61
CA GLY A 346 6.04 1.71 -14.68
C GLY A 346 4.55 2.05 -14.81
N ALA A 347 4.01 2.06 -16.02
CA ALA A 347 2.59 2.30 -16.26
C ALA A 347 1.70 1.22 -15.63
N ALA A 348 2.11 -0.05 -15.65
CA ALA A 348 1.38 -1.15 -15.02
C ALA A 348 1.43 -1.04 -13.49
N SER A 349 2.61 -0.78 -12.93
CA SER A 349 2.77 -0.52 -11.48
C SER A 349 1.94 0.68 -11.01
N GLY A 350 1.90 1.76 -11.79
CA GLY A 350 1.08 2.94 -11.48
C GLY A 350 -0.43 2.64 -11.50
N ARG A 351 -0.90 1.82 -12.47
CA ARG A 351 -2.30 1.35 -12.53
C ARG A 351 -2.66 0.46 -11.33
N LEU A 352 -1.79 -0.45 -10.94
CA LEU A 352 -2.00 -1.29 -9.75
C LEU A 352 -2.23 -0.43 -8.50
N LEU A 353 -1.35 0.55 -8.26
CA LEU A 353 -1.53 1.47 -7.13
C LEU A 353 -2.82 2.30 -7.26
N GLY A 354 -3.26 2.60 -8.49
CA GLY A 354 -4.54 3.25 -8.76
C GLY A 354 -5.75 2.38 -8.39
N LEU A 355 -5.70 1.07 -8.67
CA LEU A 355 -6.75 0.12 -8.27
C LEU A 355 -6.79 -0.05 -6.75
N VAL A 356 -5.64 -0.19 -6.10
CA VAL A 356 -5.57 -0.25 -4.63
C VAL A 356 -6.16 1.02 -3.99
N ASP A 357 -5.84 2.21 -4.53
CA ASP A 357 -6.46 3.47 -4.10
C ASP A 357 -7.98 3.46 -4.30
N ALA A 358 -8.48 2.99 -5.45
CA ALA A 358 -9.91 2.90 -5.72
C ALA A 358 -10.63 2.01 -4.69
N LYS A 359 -10.07 0.83 -4.38
CA LYS A 359 -10.61 -0.10 -3.39
C LYS A 359 -10.61 0.51 -1.99
N LEU A 360 -9.47 1.01 -1.53
CA LEU A 360 -9.34 1.61 -0.19
C LEU A 360 -10.14 2.91 -0.04
N SER A 361 -10.47 3.58 -1.14
CA SER A 361 -11.37 4.73 -1.20
C SER A 361 -12.85 4.34 -1.43
N GLY A 362 -13.20 3.05 -1.38
CA GLY A 362 -14.56 2.54 -1.46
C GLY A 362 -15.25 2.77 -2.81
N ARG A 363 -14.50 2.96 -3.90
CA ARG A 363 -15.09 3.34 -5.21
C ARG A 363 -15.71 2.19 -5.99
N ASP A 364 -15.43 0.95 -5.61
CA ASP A 364 -15.85 -0.27 -6.33
C ASP A 364 -16.64 -1.26 -5.46
N GLY A 365 -17.19 -0.83 -4.32
CA GLY A 365 -17.89 -1.70 -3.40
C GLY A 365 -16.97 -2.64 -2.60
N PHE A 366 -15.69 -2.31 -2.45
CA PHE A 366 -14.71 -3.14 -1.75
C PHE A 366 -15.13 -3.47 -0.31
N TYR A 367 -15.55 -2.46 0.45
CA TYR A 367 -15.93 -2.68 1.86
C TYR A 367 -17.22 -3.47 2.01
N GLU A 368 -18.14 -3.35 1.08
CA GLU A 368 -19.36 -4.15 1.03
C GLU A 368 -19.03 -5.64 0.84
N ARG A 369 -18.10 -5.95 -0.08
CA ARG A 369 -17.63 -7.35 -0.28
C ARG A 369 -16.92 -7.87 0.96
N VAL A 370 -16.01 -7.07 1.54
CA VAL A 370 -15.31 -7.41 2.79
C VAL A 370 -16.31 -7.73 3.90
N PHE A 371 -17.34 -6.88 4.06
CA PHE A 371 -18.34 -7.07 5.12
C PHE A 371 -19.24 -8.29 4.88
N THR A 372 -19.61 -8.55 3.62
CA THR A 372 -20.46 -9.72 3.27
C THR A 372 -19.73 -11.06 3.48
N SER A 373 -18.41 -11.07 3.44
CA SER A 373 -17.58 -12.27 3.59
C SER A 373 -17.19 -12.57 5.05
N MET A 374 -17.60 -11.75 5.99
CA MET A 374 -17.36 -11.94 7.44
C MET A 374 -18.60 -12.54 8.12
#